data_8f1dcc588082c591b8ee455dfbd4e248
#
_entry.id   8f1dcc588082c591b8ee455dfbd4e248
#
_cell.length_a   1.000
_cell.length_b   1.000
_cell.length_c   1.000
_cell.angle_alpha   90.00
_cell.angle_beta   90.00
_cell.angle_gamma   90.00
#
_symmetry.space_group_name_H-M   'P 1'
#
loop_
_entity.id
_entity.type
_entity.pdbx_description
1 polymer ?
#
loop_
_entity_poly.entity_id
_entity_poly.type
_entity_poly.pdbx_seq_one_letter_code
_entity_poly.pdbx_strand_id
1 'polypeptide(L)'
;MRRALLFACALLALPLAQAAELQPFSASYTADWKQLPMSGTAERSLTKEANGTWKLSFKASMMIASLTEESTLTLDKDTLLPQSYHFERGGLGKAKKADLDFDWNTKMVTGTDRGDPVKLPLNRGMVDKSTYQLALQHDVAAGKKSMSYQVVDDGEIDTYDF
;
A
#
# COMPACT_ATOMS: atom_id res chain seq x y z
N MET A 1 -25.95 -27.94 59.21
CA MET A 1 -24.65 -27.61 58.58
C MET A 1 -24.89 -27.39 57.10
N ARG A 2 -24.98 -26.11 56.66
CA ARG A 2 -25.20 -25.72 55.25
C ARG A 2 -23.84 -25.32 54.65
N ARG A 3 -23.34 -26.09 53.67
CA ARG A 3 -22.14 -25.76 52.91
C ARG A 3 -22.56 -24.88 51.70
N ALA A 4 -22.15 -23.62 51.75
CA ALA A 4 -22.24 -22.71 50.60
C ALA A 4 -21.09 -22.99 49.63
N LEU A 5 -21.40 -23.41 48.39
CA LEU A 5 -20.45 -23.43 47.26
C LEU A 5 -20.38 -22.03 46.67
N LEU A 6 -19.22 -21.39 46.79
CA LEU A 6 -18.88 -20.18 46.03
C LEU A 6 -18.38 -20.60 44.64
N PHE A 7 -19.16 -20.31 43.63
CA PHE A 7 -18.75 -20.41 42.20
C PHE A 7 -17.98 -19.13 41.86
N ALA A 8 -16.68 -19.24 41.70
CA ALA A 8 -15.84 -18.16 41.18
C ALA A 8 -15.92 -18.19 39.62
N CYS A 9 -16.67 -17.25 39.03
CA CYS A 9 -16.63 -16.99 37.60
C CYS A 9 -15.30 -16.28 37.24
N ALA A 10 -14.34 -17.01 36.70
CA ALA A 10 -13.17 -16.42 36.07
C ALA A 10 -13.58 -15.84 34.73
N LEU A 11 -13.72 -14.50 34.64
CA LEU A 11 -13.83 -13.80 33.39
C LEU A 11 -12.48 -13.92 32.63
N LEU A 12 -12.44 -14.76 31.61
CA LEU A 12 -11.37 -14.79 30.62
C LEU A 12 -11.47 -13.51 29.78
N ALA A 13 -10.65 -12.51 30.12
CA ALA A 13 -10.44 -11.36 29.24
C ALA A 13 -9.66 -11.83 28.00
N LEU A 14 -10.39 -12.07 26.90
CA LEU A 14 -9.78 -12.27 25.58
C LEU A 14 -9.14 -10.94 25.17
N PRO A 15 -7.86 -10.91 24.77
CA PRO A 15 -7.29 -9.72 24.16
C PRO A 15 -8.07 -9.42 22.88
N LEU A 16 -8.75 -8.28 22.84
CA LEU A 16 -9.25 -7.70 21.61
C LEU A 16 -8.01 -7.40 20.75
N ALA A 17 -7.82 -8.17 19.68
CA ALA A 17 -6.87 -7.82 18.63
C ALA A 17 -7.33 -6.48 18.04
N GLN A 18 -6.70 -5.39 18.46
CA GLN A 18 -6.88 -4.10 17.82
C GLN A 18 -6.28 -4.23 16.41
N ALA A 19 -7.11 -4.04 15.39
CA ALA A 19 -6.63 -3.83 14.04
C ALA A 19 -5.61 -2.69 14.07
N ALA A 20 -4.43 -2.91 13.50
CA ALA A 20 -3.38 -1.89 13.51
C ALA A 20 -3.85 -0.69 12.67
N GLU A 21 -4.14 0.41 13.33
CA GLU A 21 -4.55 1.65 12.66
C GLU A 21 -3.39 2.15 11.80
N LEU A 22 -3.71 2.64 10.57
CA LEU A 22 -2.70 3.28 9.73
C LEU A 22 -2.11 4.49 10.46
N GLN A 23 -0.79 4.54 10.56
CA GLN A 23 -0.07 5.65 11.17
C GLN A 23 0.72 6.41 10.10
N PRO A 24 0.69 7.74 10.09
CA PRO A 24 1.57 8.53 9.23
C PRO A 24 3.04 8.20 9.51
N PHE A 25 3.84 8.17 8.47
CA PHE A 25 5.29 8.00 8.60
C PHE A 25 6.04 8.72 7.48
N SER A 26 7.31 9.00 7.71
CA SER A 26 8.30 9.37 6.69
C SER A 26 9.60 8.62 6.96
N ALA A 27 10.20 8.10 5.90
CA ALA A 27 11.47 7.40 5.93
C ALA A 27 12.35 7.87 4.77
N SER A 28 13.59 8.25 5.09
CA SER A 28 14.57 8.67 4.10
C SER A 28 15.64 7.59 3.94
N TYR A 29 16.06 7.36 2.71
CA TYR A 29 17.04 6.35 2.33
C TYR A 29 18.18 6.99 1.56
N THR A 30 19.40 6.49 1.79
CA THR A 30 20.57 6.78 0.96
C THR A 30 21.09 5.46 0.41
N ALA A 31 21.48 5.46 -0.86
CA ALA A 31 22.10 4.30 -1.49
C ALA A 31 23.42 4.74 -2.12
N ASP A 32 24.51 4.10 -1.70
CA ASP A 32 25.84 4.31 -2.25
C ASP A 32 26.27 3.06 -3.02
N TRP A 33 26.62 3.24 -4.28
CA TRP A 33 27.13 2.15 -5.09
C TRP A 33 28.65 2.12 -5.04
N LYS A 34 29.21 1.20 -4.25
CA LYS A 34 30.65 1.14 -3.98
C LYS A 34 31.56 0.99 -5.21
N GLN A 35 31.00 0.54 -6.33
CA GLN A 35 31.75 0.32 -7.59
C GLN A 35 31.66 1.50 -8.57
N LEU A 36 30.74 2.44 -8.34
CA LEU A 36 30.57 3.64 -9.15
C LEU A 36 30.42 4.82 -8.19
N PRO A 37 31.03 5.98 -8.49
CA PRO A 37 30.91 7.17 -7.64
C PRO A 37 29.50 7.81 -7.80
N MET A 38 28.47 7.03 -7.52
CA MET A 38 27.08 7.46 -7.63
C MET A 38 26.36 7.18 -6.31
N SER A 39 25.73 8.20 -5.80
CA SER A 39 24.80 8.11 -4.67
C SER A 39 23.38 8.42 -5.13
N GLY A 40 22.42 7.83 -4.47
CA GLY A 40 21.00 8.09 -4.65
C GLY A 40 20.34 8.36 -3.32
N THR A 41 19.23 9.08 -3.37
CA THR A 41 18.36 9.31 -2.21
C THR A 41 16.95 8.85 -2.55
N ALA A 42 16.24 8.38 -1.53
CA ALA A 42 14.81 8.12 -1.66
C ALA A 42 14.08 8.54 -0.39
N GLU A 43 12.83 8.89 -0.54
CA GLU A 43 11.91 9.17 0.56
C GLU A 43 10.63 8.37 0.34
N ARG A 44 10.13 7.75 1.42
CA ARG A 44 8.82 7.11 1.45
C ARG A 44 8.01 7.70 2.58
N SER A 45 6.79 8.12 2.30
CA SER A 45 5.91 8.72 3.29
C SER A 45 4.47 8.26 3.13
N LEU A 46 3.76 8.19 4.26
CA LEU A 46 2.31 8.03 4.33
C LEU A 46 1.76 9.22 5.11
N THR A 47 0.88 9.99 4.50
CA THR A 47 0.24 11.16 5.11
C THR A 47 -1.27 11.04 5.09
N LYS A 48 -1.93 11.55 6.13
CA LYS A 48 -3.39 11.67 6.17
C LYS A 48 -3.77 13.07 5.73
N GLU A 49 -4.57 13.16 4.69
CA GLU A 49 -5.05 14.42 4.14
C GLU A 49 -6.27 14.96 4.92
N ALA A 50 -6.53 16.25 4.79
CA ALA A 50 -7.62 16.93 5.51
C ALA A 50 -9.02 16.37 5.16
N ASN A 51 -9.19 15.80 3.97
CA ASN A 51 -10.43 15.17 3.51
C ASN A 51 -10.60 13.72 4.00
N GLY A 52 -9.65 13.20 4.82
CA GLY A 52 -9.68 11.85 5.38
C GLY A 52 -9.05 10.79 4.48
N THR A 53 -8.61 11.13 3.26
CA THR A 53 -7.83 10.21 2.42
C THR A 53 -6.39 10.07 2.94
N TRP A 54 -5.70 9.04 2.46
CA TRP A 54 -4.29 8.83 2.71
C TRP A 54 -3.51 8.97 1.42
N LYS A 55 -2.35 9.59 1.49
CA LYS A 55 -1.41 9.67 0.39
C LYS A 55 -0.14 8.88 0.75
N LEU A 56 0.13 7.84 0.00
CA LEU A 56 1.38 7.09 0.04
C LEU A 56 2.26 7.58 -1.10
N SER A 57 3.48 7.99 -0.79
CA SER A 57 4.44 8.52 -1.77
C SER A 57 5.79 7.86 -1.61
N PHE A 58 6.41 7.52 -2.74
CA PHE A 58 7.79 7.11 -2.83
C PHE A 58 8.48 7.93 -3.92
N LYS A 59 9.56 8.61 -3.57
CA LYS A 59 10.37 9.41 -4.49
C LYS A 59 11.81 8.98 -4.36
N ALA A 60 12.42 8.62 -5.46
CA ALA A 60 13.84 8.26 -5.51
C ALA A 60 14.54 9.07 -6.62
N SER A 61 15.76 9.46 -6.36
CA SER A 61 16.59 10.18 -7.32
C SER A 61 18.05 9.79 -7.23
N MET A 62 18.69 9.75 -8.36
CA MET A 62 20.14 9.70 -8.53
C MET A 62 20.51 10.65 -9.68
N MET A 63 21.81 10.90 -9.89
CA MET A 63 22.29 11.92 -10.84
C MET A 63 21.59 11.89 -12.22
N ILE A 64 21.19 10.73 -12.70
CA ILE A 64 20.75 10.50 -14.06
C ILE A 64 19.40 9.78 -14.15
N ALA A 65 18.74 9.55 -13.03
CA ALA A 65 17.44 8.86 -13.00
C ALA A 65 16.59 9.34 -11.83
N SER A 66 15.28 9.35 -12.04
CA SER A 66 14.28 9.64 -11.02
C SER A 66 13.13 8.66 -11.10
N LEU A 67 12.49 8.45 -9.94
CA LEU A 67 11.27 7.67 -9.82
C LEU A 67 10.34 8.38 -8.85
N THR A 68 9.10 8.54 -9.25
CA THR A 68 8.00 8.98 -8.39
C THR A 68 6.90 7.95 -8.45
N GLU A 69 6.39 7.54 -7.31
CA GLU A 69 5.27 6.64 -7.17
C GLU A 69 4.35 7.18 -6.07
N GLU A 70 3.08 7.42 -6.39
CA GLU A 70 2.12 7.99 -5.48
C GLU A 70 0.79 7.24 -5.58
N SER A 71 0.21 6.88 -4.44
CA SER A 71 -1.15 6.34 -4.34
C SER A 71 -1.97 7.17 -3.40
N THR A 72 -3.19 7.54 -3.82
CA THR A 72 -4.20 8.07 -2.91
C THR A 72 -5.15 6.93 -2.58
N LEU A 73 -5.46 6.76 -1.31
CA LEU A 73 -6.30 5.66 -0.85
C LEU A 73 -7.21 6.06 0.31
N THR A 74 -8.25 5.29 0.52
CA THR A 74 -9.11 5.37 1.72
C THR A 74 -9.04 4.05 2.48
N LEU A 75 -9.42 4.10 3.75
CA LEU A 75 -9.57 2.92 4.59
C LEU A 75 -11.05 2.69 4.86
N ASP A 76 -11.58 1.55 4.45
CA ASP A 76 -12.93 1.10 4.81
C ASP A 76 -12.81 -0.11 5.74
N LYS A 77 -13.03 0.14 7.04
CA LYS A 77 -12.68 -0.80 8.11
C LYS A 77 -11.18 -1.14 8.04
N ASP A 78 -10.83 -2.40 7.72
CA ASP A 78 -9.45 -2.85 7.60
C ASP A 78 -9.00 -3.05 6.14
N THR A 79 -9.80 -2.56 5.16
CA THR A 79 -9.51 -2.73 3.74
C THR A 79 -8.98 -1.42 3.16
N LEU A 80 -7.79 -1.46 2.59
CA LEU A 80 -7.23 -0.36 1.82
C LEU A 80 -7.93 -0.31 0.45
N LEU A 81 -8.44 0.85 0.10
CA LEU A 81 -9.16 1.10 -1.15
C LEU A 81 -8.41 2.19 -1.93
N PRO A 82 -7.55 1.84 -2.90
CA PRO A 82 -6.93 2.81 -3.79
C PRO A 82 -8.00 3.69 -4.46
N GLN A 83 -7.67 4.96 -4.67
CA GLN A 83 -8.48 5.91 -5.42
C GLN A 83 -7.76 6.32 -6.70
N SER A 84 -6.46 6.55 -6.61
CA SER A 84 -5.61 6.85 -7.75
C SER A 84 -4.21 6.30 -7.55
N TYR A 85 -3.55 5.98 -8.65
CA TYR A 85 -2.15 5.57 -8.68
C TYR A 85 -1.42 6.34 -9.76
N HIS A 86 -0.29 6.91 -9.42
CA HIS A 86 0.62 7.58 -10.32
C HIS A 86 2.03 6.99 -10.21
N PHE A 87 2.62 6.67 -11.33
CA PHE A 87 4.01 6.22 -11.45
C PHE A 87 4.70 6.98 -12.57
N GLU A 88 5.88 7.50 -12.28
CA GLU A 88 6.75 8.10 -13.29
C GLU A 88 8.21 7.74 -13.02
N ARG A 89 8.87 7.21 -14.04
CA ARG A 89 10.30 6.94 -14.03
C ARG A 89 10.96 7.62 -15.20
N GLY A 90 11.89 8.53 -14.92
CA GLY A 90 12.69 9.26 -15.90
C GLY A 90 14.19 8.92 -15.81
N GLY A 91 14.96 9.43 -16.76
CA GLY A 91 16.42 9.30 -16.80
C GLY A 91 16.89 8.26 -17.80
N LEU A 92 17.80 7.36 -17.38
CA LEU A 92 18.36 6.32 -18.26
C LEU A 92 17.28 5.38 -18.82
N GLY A 93 17.24 5.26 -20.14
CA GLY A 93 16.29 4.42 -20.87
C GLY A 93 14.98 5.14 -21.22
N LYS A 94 13.97 4.37 -21.66
CA LYS A 94 12.65 4.93 -21.94
C LYS A 94 11.96 5.36 -20.64
N ALA A 95 11.43 6.58 -20.61
CA ALA A 95 10.53 7.02 -19.57
C ALA A 95 9.33 6.05 -19.48
N LYS A 96 8.91 5.76 -18.26
CA LYS A 96 7.70 4.98 -17.99
C LYS A 96 6.76 5.82 -17.16
N LYS A 97 5.49 5.82 -17.50
CA LYS A 97 4.45 6.53 -16.78
C LYS A 97 3.20 5.67 -16.72
N ALA A 98 2.57 5.65 -15.56
CA ALA A 98 1.23 5.10 -15.38
C ALA A 98 0.39 6.10 -14.59
N ASP A 99 -0.86 6.28 -15.00
CA ASP A 99 -1.87 7.06 -14.30
C ASP A 99 -3.16 6.24 -14.28
N LEU A 100 -3.59 5.80 -13.10
CA LEU A 100 -4.75 4.95 -12.92
C LEU A 100 -5.74 5.57 -11.92
N ASP A 101 -7.03 5.49 -12.24
CA ASP A 101 -8.15 5.84 -11.36
C ASP A 101 -8.93 4.59 -10.99
N PHE A 102 -9.23 4.43 -9.70
CA PHE A 102 -9.98 3.32 -9.13
C PHE A 102 -11.38 3.79 -8.74
N ASP A 103 -12.34 3.62 -9.63
CA ASP A 103 -13.73 4.03 -9.41
C ASP A 103 -14.54 2.90 -8.76
N TRP A 104 -14.72 2.99 -7.47
CA TRP A 104 -15.49 2.02 -6.66
C TRP A 104 -16.98 2.05 -6.93
N ASN A 105 -17.53 3.11 -7.53
CA ASN A 105 -18.95 3.19 -7.89
C ASN A 105 -19.21 2.41 -9.17
N THR A 106 -18.40 2.61 -10.19
CA THR A 106 -18.51 1.88 -11.47
C THR A 106 -17.81 0.53 -11.45
N LYS A 107 -17.02 0.24 -10.40
CA LYS A 107 -16.20 -0.97 -10.24
C LYS A 107 -15.23 -1.17 -11.41
N MET A 108 -14.54 -0.12 -11.76
CA MET A 108 -13.57 -0.11 -12.84
C MET A 108 -12.28 0.57 -12.41
N VAL A 109 -11.15 0.03 -12.89
CA VAL A 109 -9.88 0.74 -12.97
C VAL A 109 -9.74 1.25 -14.39
N THR A 110 -9.46 2.54 -14.53
CA THR A 110 -9.27 3.18 -15.83
C THR A 110 -8.04 4.08 -15.81
N GLY A 111 -7.47 4.35 -16.99
CA GLY A 111 -6.32 5.24 -17.10
C GLY A 111 -5.38 4.83 -18.22
N THR A 112 -4.09 5.01 -18.00
CA THR A 112 -3.04 4.65 -18.95
C THR A 112 -1.85 4.02 -18.22
N ASP A 113 -1.21 3.04 -18.86
CA ASP A 113 0.09 2.52 -18.49
C ASP A 113 1.01 2.48 -19.71
N ARG A 114 2.17 3.13 -19.61
CA ARG A 114 3.16 3.25 -20.70
C ARG A 114 2.59 3.79 -22.02
N GLY A 115 1.51 4.55 -21.93
CA GLY A 115 0.79 5.12 -23.08
C GLY A 115 -0.37 4.26 -23.58
N ASP A 116 -0.51 3.03 -23.13
CA ASP A 116 -1.61 2.15 -23.48
C ASP A 116 -2.82 2.40 -22.54
N PRO A 117 -4.06 2.38 -23.07
CA PRO A 117 -5.25 2.56 -22.25
C PRO A 117 -5.49 1.34 -21.35
N VAL A 118 -5.79 1.60 -20.09
CA VAL A 118 -6.14 0.57 -19.09
C VAL A 118 -7.64 0.64 -18.81
N LYS A 119 -8.30 -0.52 -18.82
CA LYS A 119 -9.70 -0.68 -18.42
C LYS A 119 -9.90 -2.07 -17.85
N LEU A 120 -9.95 -2.19 -16.52
CA LEU A 120 -10.01 -3.45 -15.80
C LEU A 120 -11.19 -3.47 -14.81
N PRO A 121 -11.76 -4.65 -14.51
CA PRO A 121 -12.75 -4.77 -13.45
C PRO A 121 -12.09 -4.49 -12.09
N LEU A 122 -12.80 -3.79 -11.20
CA LEU A 122 -12.35 -3.48 -9.85
C LEU A 122 -13.15 -4.27 -8.83
N ASN A 123 -12.48 -5.11 -8.04
CA ASN A 123 -13.05 -5.90 -6.97
C ASN A 123 -12.51 -5.47 -5.61
N ARG A 124 -13.31 -5.65 -4.55
CA ARG A 124 -12.86 -5.33 -3.19
C ARG A 124 -11.62 -6.15 -2.81
N GLY A 125 -10.62 -5.47 -2.26
CA GLY A 125 -9.33 -6.08 -1.91
C GLY A 125 -8.27 -5.97 -3.00
N MET A 126 -8.64 -5.51 -4.21
CA MET A 126 -7.64 -5.15 -5.23
C MET A 126 -6.90 -3.88 -4.83
N VAL A 127 -5.62 -3.86 -5.11
CA VAL A 127 -4.71 -2.76 -4.77
C VAL A 127 -3.83 -2.38 -5.96
N ASP A 128 -3.25 -1.19 -5.91
CA ASP A 128 -2.17 -0.80 -6.82
C ASP A 128 -0.80 -1.27 -6.31
N LYS A 129 0.21 -1.07 -7.13
CA LYS A 129 1.60 -1.48 -6.90
C LYS A 129 2.27 -0.86 -5.68
N SER A 130 1.81 0.29 -5.21
CA SER A 130 2.31 0.93 -3.99
C SER A 130 1.49 0.49 -2.78
N THR A 131 0.17 0.43 -2.93
CA THR A 131 -0.76 0.11 -1.84
C THR A 131 -0.60 -1.33 -1.35
N TYR A 132 -0.26 -2.33 -2.23
CA TYR A 132 -0.05 -3.71 -1.74
C TYR A 132 1.11 -3.79 -0.73
N GLN A 133 2.14 -2.97 -0.89
CA GLN A 133 3.28 -2.96 0.04
C GLN A 133 2.85 -2.45 1.43
N LEU A 134 1.92 -1.49 1.47
CA LEU A 134 1.34 -1.00 2.71
C LEU A 134 0.44 -2.07 3.34
N ALA A 135 -0.38 -2.77 2.53
CA ALA A 135 -1.21 -3.89 2.97
C ALA A 135 -0.35 -5.02 3.55
N LEU A 136 0.73 -5.40 2.87
CA LEU A 136 1.67 -6.42 3.32
C LEU A 136 2.32 -6.02 4.65
N GLN A 137 2.78 -4.78 4.79
CA GLN A 137 3.35 -4.27 6.04
C GLN A 137 2.34 -4.37 7.19
N HIS A 138 1.10 -3.98 6.95
CA HIS A 138 0.02 -4.07 7.93
C HIS A 138 -0.28 -5.52 8.33
N ASP A 139 -0.40 -6.42 7.35
CA ASP A 139 -0.71 -7.82 7.57
C ASP A 139 0.41 -8.57 8.30
N VAL A 140 1.67 -8.26 7.98
CA VAL A 140 2.84 -8.79 8.71
C VAL A 140 2.83 -8.29 10.16
N ALA A 141 2.54 -7.02 10.40
CA ALA A 141 2.43 -6.46 11.75
C ALA A 141 1.29 -7.10 12.55
N ALA A 142 0.18 -7.47 11.88
CA ALA A 142 -0.93 -8.23 12.47
C ALA A 142 -0.60 -9.72 12.70
N GLY A 143 0.59 -10.19 12.31
CA GLY A 143 1.06 -11.55 12.53
C GLY A 143 0.54 -12.58 11.51
N LYS A 144 -0.02 -12.15 10.37
CA LYS A 144 -0.41 -13.05 9.30
C LYS A 144 0.80 -13.81 8.75
N LYS A 145 0.63 -15.07 8.38
CA LYS A 145 1.70 -15.97 7.91
C LYS A 145 1.62 -16.27 6.42
N SER A 146 0.53 -15.93 5.80
CA SER A 146 0.29 -16.10 4.37
C SER A 146 -0.61 -14.97 3.90
N MET A 147 -0.23 -14.30 2.84
CA MET A 147 -0.97 -13.19 2.24
C MET A 147 -1.03 -13.36 0.73
N SER A 148 -2.15 -12.96 0.14
CA SER A 148 -2.36 -12.95 -1.31
C SER A 148 -3.10 -11.67 -1.69
N TYR A 149 -2.57 -10.94 -2.66
CA TYR A 149 -3.14 -9.68 -3.13
C TYR A 149 -3.37 -9.72 -4.62
N GLN A 150 -4.52 -9.22 -5.07
CA GLN A 150 -4.74 -8.87 -6.47
C GLN A 150 -4.21 -7.45 -6.70
N VAL A 151 -3.19 -7.33 -7.51
CA VAL A 151 -2.46 -6.08 -7.75
C VAL A 151 -2.66 -5.65 -9.19
N VAL A 152 -3.03 -4.39 -9.40
CA VAL A 152 -3.00 -3.78 -10.73
C VAL A 152 -1.57 -3.31 -10.98
N ASP A 153 -0.88 -4.00 -11.89
CA ASP A 153 0.50 -3.72 -12.30
C ASP A 153 0.65 -3.90 -13.81
N ASP A 154 1.45 -3.05 -14.45
CA ASP A 154 1.75 -3.09 -15.89
C ASP A 154 0.48 -3.20 -16.79
N GLY A 155 -0.66 -2.63 -16.35
CA GLY A 155 -1.93 -2.62 -17.08
C GLY A 155 -2.74 -3.92 -16.98
N GLU A 156 -2.37 -4.84 -16.09
CA GLU A 156 -3.02 -6.13 -15.87
C GLU A 156 -3.33 -6.33 -14.38
N ILE A 157 -4.02 -7.43 -14.07
CA ILE A 157 -4.29 -7.84 -12.69
C ILE A 157 -3.44 -9.07 -12.39
N ASP A 158 -2.47 -8.90 -11.50
CA ASP A 158 -1.58 -9.96 -11.06
C ASP A 158 -1.93 -10.43 -9.64
N THR A 159 -1.54 -11.66 -9.31
CA THR A 159 -1.65 -12.19 -7.94
C THR A 159 -0.26 -12.27 -7.32
N TYR A 160 -0.09 -11.58 -6.17
CA TYR A 160 1.13 -11.57 -5.40
C TYR A 160 0.94 -12.38 -4.11
N ASP A 161 1.64 -13.49 -3.99
CA ASP A 161 1.58 -14.41 -2.85
C ASP A 161 2.85 -14.28 -1.99
N PHE A 162 2.66 -14.28 -0.64
CA PHE A 162 3.71 -14.14 0.36
C PHE A 162 3.58 -15.16 1.48
#